data_cbd939b16466aa4222b230f800ba7e2b
#
_entry.id   cbd939b16466aa4222b230f800ba7e2b
#
_cell.length_a   1.000
_cell.length_b   1.000
_cell.length_c   1.000
_cell.angle_alpha   90.00
_cell.angle_beta   90.00
_cell.angle_gamma   90.00
#
_symmetry.space_group_name_H-M   'P 1'
#
loop_
_entity.id
_entity.type
_entity.pdbx_description
1 polymer ?
#
loop_
_entity_poly.entity_id
_entity_poly.type
_entity_poly.pdbx_seq_one_letter_code
_entity_poly.pdbx_strand_id
1 'polypeptide(L)'
;YMDVIAIHRSGAAAAVAPLGTALTPEQIALLWKLHDEPILCFDGDAAGQRAQTRALERILPLLEPGRSVRLAALPQGMDPDDLIAASGPEGFRKLIGTARSLVDSLWEQTQAEFDIRQPEARAQFWQAVRGHVRSIGNNQVRSAYGDEIESRIATMRNQIRGISSM
;
A
#
# COMPACT_ATOMS: atom_id res chain seq x y z
N TYR A 1 14.74 3.53 -13.15
CA TYR A 1 16.03 3.71 -12.45
C TYR A 1 16.46 5.19 -12.44
N MET A 2 15.92 6.01 -13.33
CA MET A 2 16.15 7.47 -13.32
C MET A 2 15.72 8.08 -11.99
N ASP A 3 14.57 7.68 -11.47
CA ASP A 3 14.06 8.10 -10.16
C ASP A 3 15.05 7.85 -9.03
N VAL A 4 15.69 6.67 -9.03
CA VAL A 4 16.71 6.34 -8.00
C VAL A 4 17.90 7.29 -8.10
N ILE A 5 18.34 7.62 -9.30
CA ILE A 5 19.41 8.59 -9.50
C ILE A 5 19.00 9.97 -8.99
N ALA A 6 17.77 10.42 -9.29
CA ALA A 6 17.26 11.70 -8.82
C ALA A 6 17.16 11.75 -7.29
N ILE A 7 16.61 10.72 -6.67
CA ILE A 7 16.51 10.62 -5.21
C ILE A 7 17.90 10.66 -4.56
N HIS A 8 18.85 9.88 -5.06
CA HIS A 8 20.23 9.86 -4.54
C HIS A 8 20.95 11.20 -4.73
N ARG A 9 20.87 11.80 -5.90
CA ARG A 9 21.51 13.10 -6.19
C ARG A 9 20.94 14.22 -5.34
N SER A 10 19.64 14.17 -5.05
CA SER A 10 19.00 15.16 -4.17
C SER A 10 19.34 14.98 -2.69
N GLY A 11 19.86 13.84 -2.28
CA GLY A 11 20.08 13.48 -0.88
C GLY A 11 18.79 13.28 -0.08
N ALA A 12 17.65 13.08 -0.76
CA ALA A 12 16.34 12.97 -0.10
C ALA A 12 16.20 11.68 0.72
N ALA A 13 16.64 10.54 0.14
CA ALA A 13 16.54 9.24 0.78
C ALA A 13 17.54 8.24 0.15
N ALA A 14 17.75 7.10 0.79
CA ALA A 14 18.30 5.91 0.15
C ALA A 14 17.17 5.21 -0.62
N ALA A 15 17.41 4.88 -1.89
CA ALA A 15 16.42 4.25 -2.75
C ALA A 15 17.05 3.16 -3.62
N VAL A 16 16.24 2.17 -3.96
CA VAL A 16 16.55 1.12 -4.93
C VAL A 16 15.35 0.92 -5.84
N ALA A 17 15.57 0.47 -7.06
CA ALA A 17 14.50 0.10 -7.98
C ALA A 17 14.80 -1.25 -8.61
N PRO A 18 13.78 -2.08 -8.87
CA PRO A 18 13.96 -3.29 -9.65
C PRO A 18 14.31 -2.93 -11.09
N LEU A 19 15.22 -3.67 -11.68
CA LEU A 19 15.47 -3.58 -13.13
C LEU A 19 14.39 -4.39 -13.85
N GLY A 20 13.59 -3.71 -14.66
CA GLY A 20 12.48 -4.32 -15.39
C GLY A 20 11.16 -4.16 -14.66
N THR A 21 10.28 -5.13 -14.72
CA THR A 21 8.85 -4.93 -14.56
C THR A 21 8.37 -4.93 -13.10
N ALA A 22 7.98 -6.04 -12.59
CA ALA A 22 7.20 -6.07 -11.34
C ALA A 22 8.09 -6.57 -10.19
N LEU A 23 7.85 -6.02 -9.00
CA LEU A 23 8.48 -6.47 -7.76
C LEU A 23 8.26 -7.99 -7.55
N THR A 24 9.36 -8.77 -7.47
CA THR A 24 9.29 -10.23 -7.29
C THR A 24 9.40 -10.61 -5.81
N PRO A 25 8.97 -11.84 -5.42
CA PRO A 25 9.15 -12.35 -4.06
C PRO A 25 10.60 -12.29 -3.57
N GLU A 26 11.56 -12.59 -4.44
CA GLU A 26 12.99 -12.56 -4.13
C GLU A 26 13.47 -11.12 -3.86
N GLN A 27 12.98 -10.17 -4.62
CA GLN A 27 13.27 -8.74 -4.41
C GLN A 27 12.65 -8.24 -3.11
N ILE A 28 11.43 -8.65 -2.77
CA ILE A 28 10.79 -8.36 -1.48
C ILE A 28 11.66 -8.90 -0.33
N ALA A 29 12.10 -10.15 -0.43
CA ALA A 29 12.97 -10.76 0.56
C ALA A 29 14.33 -10.02 0.71
N LEU A 30 14.88 -9.48 -0.39
CA LEU A 30 16.07 -8.65 -0.36
C LEU A 30 15.82 -7.30 0.32
N LEU A 31 14.69 -6.65 0.05
CA LEU A 31 14.32 -5.40 0.74
C LEU A 31 14.22 -5.61 2.25
N TRP A 32 13.64 -6.71 2.71
CA TRP A 32 13.55 -7.04 4.14
C TRP A 32 14.90 -7.40 4.79
N LYS A 33 15.96 -7.65 4.04
CA LYS A 33 17.33 -7.71 4.59
C LYS A 33 17.91 -6.33 4.86
N LEU A 34 17.41 -5.31 4.17
CA LEU A 34 17.87 -3.93 4.32
C LEU A 34 17.05 -3.17 5.37
N HIS A 35 15.75 -3.41 5.43
CA HIS A 35 14.83 -2.75 6.34
C HIS A 35 13.58 -3.61 6.57
N ASP A 36 13.12 -3.71 7.83
CA ASP A 36 11.96 -4.53 8.18
C ASP A 36 10.64 -3.99 7.61
N GLU A 37 10.57 -2.68 7.36
CA GLU A 37 9.40 -2.00 6.82
C GLU A 37 9.81 -1.00 5.72
N PRO A 38 10.25 -1.45 4.52
CA PRO A 38 10.61 -0.58 3.43
C PRO A 38 9.39 0.19 2.89
N ILE A 39 9.64 1.40 2.39
CA ILE A 39 8.59 2.22 1.76
C ILE A 39 8.58 1.96 0.26
N LEU A 40 7.44 1.53 -0.25
CA LEU A 40 7.21 1.34 -1.68
C LEU A 40 6.59 2.62 -2.27
N CYS A 41 7.20 3.13 -3.34
CA CYS A 41 6.75 4.30 -4.05
C CYS A 41 6.42 3.92 -5.48
N PHE A 42 5.18 4.21 -5.91
CA PHE A 42 4.70 3.94 -7.26
C PHE A 42 4.31 5.25 -7.94
N ASP A 43 4.42 5.29 -9.26
CA ASP A 43 4.04 6.46 -10.05
C ASP A 43 2.57 6.84 -9.83
N GLY A 44 2.28 8.12 -9.88
CA GLY A 44 0.94 8.67 -9.64
C GLY A 44 -0.02 8.49 -10.82
N ASP A 45 0.15 7.48 -11.65
CA ASP A 45 -0.67 7.19 -12.82
C ASP A 45 -1.39 5.83 -12.72
N ALA A 46 -2.21 5.50 -13.73
CA ALA A 46 -2.94 4.24 -13.77
C ALA A 46 -2.02 3.00 -13.87
N ALA A 47 -0.82 3.14 -14.43
CA ALA A 47 0.15 2.06 -14.51
C ALA A 47 0.79 1.80 -13.14
N GLY A 48 1.16 2.88 -12.42
CA GLY A 48 1.65 2.80 -11.05
C GLY A 48 0.63 2.20 -10.09
N GLN A 49 -0.65 2.57 -10.21
CA GLN A 49 -1.73 1.96 -9.41
C GLN A 49 -1.86 0.46 -9.65
N ARG A 50 -1.82 0.01 -10.92
CA ARG A 50 -1.82 -1.44 -11.23
C ARG A 50 -0.58 -2.15 -10.73
N ALA A 51 0.59 -1.49 -10.74
CA ALA A 51 1.82 -2.03 -10.19
C ALA A 51 1.73 -2.17 -8.67
N GLN A 52 1.15 -1.19 -7.99
CA GLN A 52 0.87 -1.25 -6.56
C GLN A 52 -0.03 -2.43 -6.20
N THR A 53 -1.16 -2.62 -6.89
CA THR A 53 -2.07 -3.76 -6.66
C THR A 53 -1.34 -5.08 -6.76
N ARG A 54 -0.57 -5.28 -7.83
CA ARG A 54 0.22 -6.51 -8.02
C ARG A 54 1.30 -6.71 -6.97
N ALA A 55 1.91 -5.61 -6.50
CA ALA A 55 2.88 -5.68 -5.42
C ALA A 55 2.24 -6.14 -4.11
N LEU A 56 1.07 -5.60 -3.76
CA LEU A 56 0.32 -6.01 -2.57
C LEU A 56 -0.04 -7.51 -2.61
N GLU A 57 -0.58 -7.99 -3.74
CA GLU A 57 -0.91 -9.42 -3.93
C GLU A 57 0.31 -10.34 -3.73
N ARG A 58 1.51 -9.89 -4.10
CA ARG A 58 2.75 -10.66 -3.93
C ARG A 58 3.34 -10.57 -2.53
N ILE A 59 3.14 -9.47 -1.85
CA ILE A 59 3.67 -9.24 -0.50
C ILE A 59 2.86 -10.01 0.55
N LEU A 60 1.53 -10.01 0.44
CA LEU A 60 0.64 -10.62 1.44
C LEU A 60 1.00 -12.06 1.81
N PRO A 61 1.27 -12.98 0.86
CA PRO A 61 1.67 -14.36 1.18
C PRO A 61 3.01 -14.46 1.91
N LEU A 62 3.86 -13.45 1.80
CA LEU A 62 5.23 -13.45 2.31
C LEU A 62 5.37 -12.75 3.67
N LEU A 63 4.30 -12.16 4.19
CA LEU A 63 4.34 -11.45 5.46
C LEU A 63 4.71 -12.38 6.61
N GLU A 64 5.63 -11.89 7.46
CA GLU A 64 6.09 -12.53 8.68
C GLU A 64 6.01 -11.55 9.86
N PRO A 65 5.95 -12.03 11.11
CA PRO A 65 6.02 -11.14 12.26
C PRO A 65 7.24 -10.22 12.21
N GLY A 66 7.02 -8.93 12.38
CA GLY A 66 8.06 -7.90 12.32
C GLY A 66 8.45 -7.44 10.90
N ARG A 67 7.87 -8.00 9.85
CA ARG A 67 8.11 -7.60 8.46
C ARG A 67 6.86 -7.09 7.80
N SER A 68 6.94 -5.90 7.24
CA SER A 68 5.85 -5.25 6.52
C SER A 68 6.38 -4.39 5.38
N VAL A 69 5.53 -3.57 4.80
CA VAL A 69 5.88 -2.47 3.91
C VAL A 69 4.97 -1.28 4.21
N ARG A 70 5.43 -0.09 3.84
CA ARG A 70 4.58 1.10 3.78
C ARG A 70 4.48 1.57 2.34
N LEU A 71 3.41 2.27 2.01
CA LEU A 71 3.16 2.76 0.66
C LEU A 71 3.09 4.28 0.67
N ALA A 72 3.89 4.92 -0.18
CA ALA A 72 3.83 6.34 -0.45
C ALA A 72 3.13 6.56 -1.80
N ALA A 73 2.06 7.35 -1.79
CA ALA A 73 1.31 7.70 -2.98
C ALA A 73 1.86 9.00 -3.58
N LEU A 74 2.43 8.92 -4.77
CA LEU A 74 2.84 10.10 -5.53
C LEU A 74 1.63 10.90 -6.02
N PRO A 75 1.74 12.22 -6.16
CA PRO A 75 0.71 13.03 -6.80
C PRO A 75 0.39 12.54 -8.20
N GLN A 76 -0.85 12.76 -8.64
CA GLN A 76 -1.32 12.29 -9.94
C GLN A 76 -0.42 12.79 -11.08
N GLY A 77 0.03 11.87 -11.92
CA GLY A 77 0.86 12.14 -13.09
C GLY A 77 2.33 12.47 -12.79
N MET A 78 2.75 12.33 -11.53
CA MET A 78 4.15 12.54 -11.13
C MET A 78 4.86 11.21 -10.87
N ASP A 79 6.14 11.20 -11.18
CA ASP A 79 7.12 10.24 -10.71
C ASP A 79 8.04 10.86 -9.62
N PRO A 80 8.93 10.10 -8.97
CA PRO A 80 9.83 10.64 -7.96
C PRO A 80 10.75 11.74 -8.46
N ASP A 81 11.22 11.69 -9.71
CA ASP A 81 12.07 12.72 -10.32
C ASP A 81 11.29 14.03 -10.48
N ASP A 82 10.08 13.97 -11.01
CA ASP A 82 9.16 15.10 -11.14
C ASP A 82 8.88 15.77 -9.77
N LEU A 83 8.63 14.97 -8.74
CA LEU A 83 8.35 15.50 -7.40
C LEU A 83 9.58 16.22 -6.82
N ILE A 84 10.77 15.66 -7.00
CA ILE A 84 12.02 16.29 -6.54
C ILE A 84 12.28 17.56 -7.33
N ALA A 85 12.06 17.57 -8.64
CA ALA A 85 12.20 18.77 -9.46
C ALA A 85 11.23 19.89 -9.03
N ALA A 86 9.99 19.53 -8.70
CA ALA A 86 8.96 20.49 -8.32
C ALA A 86 9.07 21.00 -6.87
N SER A 87 9.44 20.14 -5.93
CA SER A 87 9.33 20.40 -4.48
C SER A 87 10.64 20.22 -3.71
N GLY A 88 11.71 19.87 -4.39
CA GLY A 88 13.02 19.61 -3.79
C GLY A 88 13.06 18.35 -2.91
N PRO A 89 14.21 18.06 -2.29
CA PRO A 89 14.39 16.88 -1.44
C PRO A 89 13.45 16.87 -0.23
N GLU A 90 13.07 18.03 0.31
CA GLU A 90 12.16 18.11 1.44
C GLU A 90 10.73 17.72 1.07
N GLY A 91 10.28 18.04 -0.15
CA GLY A 91 8.99 17.58 -0.66
C GLY A 91 8.92 16.06 -0.72
N PHE A 92 9.98 15.41 -1.19
CA PHE A 92 10.07 13.95 -1.21
C PHE A 92 10.14 13.35 0.20
N ARG A 93 10.94 13.93 1.12
CA ARG A 93 10.98 13.47 2.52
C ARG A 93 9.61 13.57 3.19
N LYS A 94 8.88 14.65 2.94
CA LYS A 94 7.51 14.81 3.46
C LYS A 94 6.59 13.71 2.91
N LEU A 95 6.67 13.41 1.62
CA LEU A 95 5.88 12.34 1.00
C LEU A 95 6.15 10.99 1.68
N ILE A 96 7.41 10.56 1.78
CA ILE A 96 7.75 9.28 2.41
C ILE A 96 7.41 9.25 3.90
N GLY A 97 7.47 10.40 4.58
CA GLY A 97 7.04 10.54 5.98
C GLY A 97 5.54 10.32 6.21
N THR A 98 4.72 10.51 5.16
CA THR A 98 3.27 10.24 5.18
C THR A 98 2.90 8.88 4.61
N ALA A 99 3.87 8.00 4.33
CA ALA A 99 3.63 6.67 3.81
C ALA A 99 2.70 5.88 4.74
N ARG A 100 1.70 5.23 4.15
CA ARG A 100 0.64 4.51 4.85
C ARG A 100 1.07 3.08 5.15
N SER A 101 0.48 2.51 6.20
CA SER A 101 0.66 1.09 6.50
C SER A 101 0.11 0.20 5.39
N LEU A 102 0.58 -1.03 5.32
CA LEU A 102 0.09 -2.02 4.36
C LEU A 102 -1.41 -2.27 4.52
N VAL A 103 -1.91 -2.39 5.75
CA VAL A 103 -3.33 -2.64 6.02
C VAL A 103 -4.21 -1.45 5.63
N ASP A 104 -3.75 -0.20 5.82
CA ASP A 104 -4.48 0.99 5.39
C ASP A 104 -4.57 1.06 3.86
N SER A 105 -3.43 0.83 3.21
CA SER A 105 -3.36 0.85 1.74
C SER A 105 -4.22 -0.24 1.11
N LEU A 106 -4.23 -1.43 1.70
CA LEU A 106 -5.06 -2.55 1.27
C LEU A 106 -6.54 -2.22 1.40
N TRP A 107 -6.95 -1.68 2.56
CA TRP A 107 -8.33 -1.28 2.81
C TRP A 107 -8.81 -0.22 1.81
N GLU A 108 -8.07 0.87 1.67
CA GLU A 108 -8.46 1.98 0.80
C GLU A 108 -8.48 1.59 -0.68
N GLN A 109 -7.47 0.84 -1.14
CA GLN A 109 -7.42 0.37 -2.52
C GLN A 109 -8.59 -0.55 -2.83
N THR A 110 -8.87 -1.52 -1.96
CA THR A 110 -10.01 -2.42 -2.14
C THR A 110 -11.32 -1.66 -2.09
N GLN A 111 -11.47 -0.71 -1.16
CA GLN A 111 -12.69 0.09 -1.05
C GLN A 111 -12.97 0.92 -2.32
N ALA A 112 -11.93 1.43 -2.97
CA ALA A 112 -12.07 2.24 -4.18
C ALA A 112 -12.66 1.47 -5.38
N GLU A 113 -12.64 0.14 -5.34
CA GLU A 113 -13.19 -0.72 -6.41
C GLU A 113 -14.70 -0.89 -6.31
N PHE A 114 -15.34 -0.50 -5.20
CA PHE A 114 -16.74 -0.77 -4.92
C PHE A 114 -17.53 0.50 -4.55
N ASP A 115 -18.75 0.62 -5.06
CA ASP A 115 -19.69 1.63 -4.56
C ASP A 115 -20.32 1.15 -3.24
N ILE A 116 -19.63 1.36 -2.13
CA ILE A 116 -20.04 0.89 -0.80
C ILE A 116 -21.38 1.48 -0.29
N ARG A 117 -21.98 2.44 -1.01
CA ARG A 117 -23.34 2.93 -0.72
C ARG A 117 -24.38 1.85 -1.02
N GLN A 118 -24.12 0.99 -2.01
CA GLN A 118 -24.97 -0.14 -2.35
C GLN A 118 -24.69 -1.31 -1.43
N PRO A 119 -25.73 -1.93 -0.81
CA PRO A 119 -25.53 -3.05 0.14
C PRO A 119 -24.79 -4.25 -0.46
N GLU A 120 -25.09 -4.57 -1.73
CA GLU A 120 -24.49 -5.68 -2.48
C GLU A 120 -23.01 -5.44 -2.75
N ALA A 121 -22.65 -4.24 -3.23
CA ALA A 121 -21.27 -3.85 -3.47
C ALA A 121 -20.47 -3.79 -2.17
N ARG A 122 -21.09 -3.34 -1.09
CA ARG A 122 -20.50 -3.36 0.25
C ARG A 122 -20.23 -4.79 0.75
N ALA A 123 -21.12 -5.74 0.48
CA ALA A 123 -20.91 -7.14 0.78
C ALA A 123 -19.72 -7.72 -0.03
N GLN A 124 -19.61 -7.36 -1.32
CA GLN A 124 -18.48 -7.73 -2.17
C GLN A 124 -17.16 -7.14 -1.65
N PHE A 125 -17.15 -5.87 -1.26
CA PHE A 125 -15.99 -5.24 -0.63
C PHE A 125 -15.51 -6.01 0.61
N TRP A 126 -16.42 -6.35 1.54
CA TRP A 126 -16.07 -7.14 2.73
C TRP A 126 -15.54 -8.53 2.38
N GLN A 127 -16.09 -9.16 1.33
CA GLN A 127 -15.58 -10.43 0.85
C GLN A 127 -14.17 -10.30 0.27
N ALA A 128 -13.92 -9.24 -0.49
CA ALA A 128 -12.62 -8.96 -1.10
C ALA A 128 -11.52 -8.73 -0.06
N VAL A 129 -11.74 -7.84 0.93
CA VAL A 129 -10.74 -7.59 1.98
C VAL A 129 -10.44 -8.84 2.81
N ARG A 130 -11.45 -9.67 3.12
CA ARG A 130 -11.23 -10.97 3.77
C ARG A 130 -10.47 -11.94 2.86
N GLY A 131 -10.65 -11.84 1.55
CA GLY A 131 -9.90 -12.59 0.56
C GLY A 131 -8.40 -12.32 0.64
N HIS A 132 -8.04 -11.04 0.71
CA HIS A 132 -6.67 -10.61 0.90
C HIS A 132 -6.07 -11.12 2.22
N VAL A 133 -6.80 -11.04 3.33
CA VAL A 133 -6.35 -11.60 4.61
C VAL A 133 -6.08 -13.11 4.51
N ARG A 134 -6.93 -13.86 3.83
CA ARG A 134 -6.73 -15.31 3.65
C ARG A 134 -5.49 -15.66 2.84
N SER A 135 -4.99 -14.76 1.99
CA SER A 135 -3.75 -14.97 1.22
C SER A 135 -2.47 -14.82 2.05
N ILE A 136 -2.55 -14.27 3.26
CA ILE A 136 -1.39 -14.15 4.16
C ILE A 136 -0.95 -15.55 4.60
N GLY A 137 0.34 -15.87 4.33
CA GLY A 137 0.89 -17.19 4.58
C GLY A 137 1.06 -17.51 6.07
N ASN A 138 1.62 -16.58 6.84
CA ASN A 138 1.86 -16.74 8.26
C ASN A 138 0.56 -16.66 9.09
N ASN A 139 0.28 -17.68 9.90
CA ASN A 139 -0.96 -17.79 10.67
C ASN A 139 -1.14 -16.66 11.71
N GLN A 140 -0.06 -16.23 12.38
CA GLN A 140 -0.13 -15.19 13.40
C GLN A 140 -0.41 -13.83 12.77
N VAL A 141 0.29 -13.51 11.66
CA VAL A 141 0.05 -12.28 10.91
C VAL A 141 -1.35 -12.28 10.32
N ARG A 142 -1.79 -13.40 9.74
CA ARG A 142 -3.15 -13.54 9.20
C ARG A 142 -4.23 -13.31 10.27
N SER A 143 -4.05 -13.84 11.48
CA SER A 143 -4.98 -13.60 12.58
C SER A 143 -5.03 -12.13 12.95
N ALA A 144 -3.89 -11.47 13.13
CA ALA A 144 -3.81 -10.06 13.48
C ALA A 144 -4.47 -9.16 12.41
N TYR A 145 -4.22 -9.44 11.12
CA TYR A 145 -4.91 -8.75 10.03
C TYR A 145 -6.41 -9.03 10.02
N GLY A 146 -6.83 -10.26 10.34
CA GLY A 146 -8.23 -10.63 10.47
C GLY A 146 -8.94 -9.78 11.52
N ASP A 147 -8.38 -9.69 12.71
CA ASP A 147 -8.91 -8.89 13.82
C ASP A 147 -9.04 -7.41 13.44
N GLU A 148 -7.99 -6.84 12.80
CA GLU A 148 -8.00 -5.45 12.33
C GLU A 148 -9.09 -5.20 11.27
N ILE A 149 -9.20 -6.08 10.26
CA ILE A 149 -10.21 -5.94 9.19
C ILE A 149 -11.63 -6.09 9.75
N GLU A 150 -11.90 -7.04 10.65
CA GLU A 150 -13.23 -7.18 11.27
C GLU A 150 -13.58 -5.97 12.13
N SER A 151 -12.62 -5.38 12.83
CA SER A 151 -12.81 -4.13 13.59
C SER A 151 -13.21 -2.97 12.67
N ARG A 152 -12.53 -2.82 11.52
CA ARG A 152 -12.87 -1.79 10.51
C ARG A 152 -14.25 -2.00 9.90
N ILE A 153 -14.61 -3.24 9.59
CA ILE A 153 -15.95 -3.60 9.09
C ILE A 153 -17.02 -3.27 10.13
N ALA A 154 -16.80 -3.58 11.41
CA ALA A 154 -17.72 -3.27 12.48
C ALA A 154 -17.92 -1.76 12.64
N THR A 155 -16.84 -0.99 12.60
CA THR A 155 -16.87 0.48 12.65
C THR A 155 -17.67 1.06 11.49
N MET A 156 -17.40 0.61 10.26
CA MET A 156 -18.15 1.04 9.07
C MET A 156 -19.63 0.72 9.17
N ARG A 157 -20.00 -0.48 9.66
CA ARG A 157 -21.41 -0.87 9.88
C ARG A 157 -22.11 0.07 10.85
N ASN A 158 -21.46 0.44 11.94
CA ASN A 158 -22.02 1.34 12.95
C ASN A 158 -22.22 2.75 12.39
N GLN A 159 -21.27 3.27 11.61
CA GLN A 159 -21.39 4.56 10.95
C GLN A 159 -22.60 4.61 10.00
N ILE A 160 -22.78 3.56 9.18
CA ILE A 160 -23.91 3.46 8.24
C ILE A 160 -25.25 3.41 8.97
N ARG A 161 -25.36 2.66 10.08
CA ARG A 161 -26.57 2.59 10.89
C ARG A 161 -26.90 3.93 11.54
N GLY A 162 -25.86 4.65 12.04
CA GLY A 162 -26.04 5.97 12.65
C GLY A 162 -26.57 7.01 11.66
N ILE A 163 -26.16 6.96 10.39
CA ILE A 163 -26.67 7.85 9.34
C ILE A 163 -28.12 7.53 8.97
N SER A 164 -28.53 6.27 9.01
CA SER A 164 -29.90 5.84 8.68
C SER A 164 -30.92 6.14 9.79
N SER A 165 -30.48 6.59 10.95
CA SER A 165 -31.34 6.86 12.13
C SER A 165 -31.58 8.38 12.36
N MET A 166 -31.04 9.24 11.48
CA MET A 166 -31.27 10.70 11.46
C MET A 166 -32.20 11.09 10.30
#